data_0d8bed2cef93ba70a693c7c8de218ee5
#
_entry.id   0d8bed2cef93ba70a693c7c8de218ee5
#
_cell.length_a   1.000
_cell.length_b   1.000
_cell.length_c   1.000
_cell.angle_alpha   90.00
_cell.angle_beta   90.00
_cell.angle_gamma   90.00
#
_symmetry.space_group_name_H-M   'P 1'
#
loop_
_entity.id
_entity.type
_entity.pdbx_description
1 polymer ?
#
loop_
_entity_poly.entity_id
_entity_poly.type
_entity_poly.pdbx_seq_one_letter_code
_entity_poly.pdbx_strand_id
1 'polypeptide(L)'
;PGVTNAVSGLTSAWFNAVPVVVMGGRSPDFRWGKGALQEMDHTPILAPVTKSAQTAHDPTQIGAMTAAAFQAATSAHRGPAFLDVPMDIFYAPVEAPDPVRHVDPDRTPDPEAVTRAAGMLAGAQRPVLILGSDVWNDFAEEAAVRLAETLQIPVIPNGMGRGVVASGHPLLVTRARSMALKNADLVMVVGTPLDFRLGYGIFGPADTPAEVIHVVDTPAQISTHAAPAAAVAGDLSLCLDGITQAWEAHRQHVARDAWLTD
;
A
#
# COMPACT_ATOMS: atom_id res chain seq x y z
N PRO A 1 -26.49 13.82 1.70
CA PRO A 1 -26.25 13.10 0.43
C PRO A 1 -24.85 13.33 -0.14
N GLY A 2 -24.19 14.48 0.12
CA GLY A 2 -22.83 14.75 -0.36
C GLY A 2 -21.81 13.73 0.16
N VAL A 3 -21.87 13.42 1.45
CA VAL A 3 -21.00 12.41 2.09
C VAL A 3 -21.24 11.02 1.51
N THR A 4 -22.51 10.62 1.35
CA THR A 4 -22.84 9.30 0.79
C THR A 4 -22.43 9.14 -0.67
N ASN A 5 -22.41 10.22 -1.45
CA ASN A 5 -21.91 10.21 -2.83
C ASN A 5 -20.40 9.97 -2.90
N ALA A 6 -19.64 10.28 -1.85
CA ALA A 6 -18.21 10.05 -1.80
C ALA A 6 -17.82 8.57 -1.55
N VAL A 7 -18.75 7.72 -1.11
CA VAL A 7 -18.47 6.31 -0.73
C VAL A 7 -17.76 5.54 -1.84
N SER A 8 -18.24 5.66 -3.09
CA SER A 8 -17.60 4.95 -4.23
C SER A 8 -16.15 5.39 -4.45
N GLY A 9 -15.88 6.69 -4.36
CA GLY A 9 -14.51 7.23 -4.48
C GLY A 9 -13.61 6.78 -3.32
N LEU A 10 -14.14 6.80 -2.09
CA LEU A 10 -13.41 6.34 -0.91
C LEU A 10 -13.15 4.84 -0.94
N THR A 11 -14.09 4.05 -1.43
CA THR A 11 -13.89 2.60 -1.65
C THR A 11 -12.74 2.36 -2.63
N SER A 12 -12.66 3.13 -3.73
CA SER A 12 -11.54 3.05 -4.66
C SER A 12 -10.21 3.46 -4.00
N ALA A 13 -10.21 4.52 -3.21
CA ALA A 13 -9.03 4.96 -2.45
C ALA A 13 -8.59 3.90 -1.43
N TRP A 14 -9.53 3.28 -0.73
CA TRP A 14 -9.27 2.19 0.23
C TRP A 14 -8.53 1.02 -0.41
N PHE A 15 -9.04 0.49 -1.53
CA PHE A 15 -8.41 -0.65 -2.22
C PHE A 15 -7.09 -0.33 -2.94
N ASN A 16 -6.74 0.94 -3.05
CA ASN A 16 -5.46 1.36 -3.63
C ASN A 16 -4.53 2.01 -2.59
N ALA A 17 -4.86 1.91 -1.30
CA ALA A 17 -4.09 2.49 -0.20
C ALA A 17 -3.82 4.00 -0.35
N VAL A 18 -4.73 4.74 -1.00
CA VAL A 18 -4.56 6.18 -1.26
C VAL A 18 -4.95 6.99 -0.02
N PRO A 19 -4.06 7.82 0.53
CA PRO A 19 -4.38 8.66 1.68
C PRO A 19 -5.32 9.79 1.25
N VAL A 20 -6.52 9.81 1.82
CA VAL A 20 -7.52 10.87 1.60
C VAL A 20 -8.16 11.23 2.93
N VAL A 21 -8.21 12.50 3.27
CA VAL A 21 -9.01 12.99 4.39
C VAL A 21 -10.28 13.63 3.85
N VAL A 22 -11.42 13.11 4.26
CA VAL A 22 -12.73 13.67 3.92
C VAL A 22 -13.35 14.30 5.14
N MET A 23 -13.69 15.58 5.03
CA MET A 23 -14.47 16.28 6.03
C MET A 23 -15.92 16.41 5.55
N GLY A 24 -16.85 15.88 6.34
CA GLY A 24 -18.29 15.97 6.10
C GLY A 24 -18.94 17.00 6.99
N GLY A 25 -19.99 17.62 6.49
CA GLY A 25 -20.91 18.43 7.30
C GLY A 25 -22.17 17.65 7.59
N ARG A 26 -22.70 17.76 8.81
CA ARG A 26 -23.96 17.15 9.21
C ARG A 26 -24.90 18.16 9.85
N SER A 27 -26.14 17.75 10.09
CA SER A 27 -27.13 18.56 10.81
C SER A 27 -26.64 18.93 12.22
N PRO A 28 -27.09 20.09 12.77
CA PRO A 28 -26.65 20.55 14.09
C PRO A 28 -26.93 19.55 15.20
N ASP A 29 -26.02 19.39 16.14
CA ASP A 29 -26.15 18.45 17.26
C ASP A 29 -27.35 18.80 18.17
N PHE A 30 -27.64 20.09 18.40
CA PHE A 30 -28.80 20.50 19.22
C PHE A 30 -30.16 20.14 18.60
N ARG A 31 -30.21 19.81 17.33
CA ARG A 31 -31.42 19.36 16.61
C ARG A 31 -31.43 17.87 16.30
N TRP A 32 -30.40 17.15 16.71
CA TRP A 32 -30.28 15.72 16.42
C TRP A 32 -31.47 14.93 17.02
N GLY A 33 -32.01 14.00 16.25
CA GLY A 33 -33.17 13.21 16.63
C GLY A 33 -34.51 13.95 16.51
N LYS A 34 -34.52 15.19 15.97
CA LYS A 34 -35.73 16.00 15.81
C LYS A 34 -36.19 16.14 14.36
N GLY A 35 -35.61 15.37 13.45
CA GLY A 35 -35.94 15.45 12.02
C GLY A 35 -35.31 16.66 11.33
N ALA A 36 -34.07 17.00 11.67
CA ALA A 36 -33.34 18.07 11.01
C ALA A 36 -33.07 17.71 9.54
N LEU A 37 -32.89 18.74 8.69
CA LEU A 37 -32.67 18.54 7.26
C LEU A 37 -31.48 17.60 7.01
N GLN A 38 -31.72 16.52 6.29
CA GLN A 38 -30.71 15.52 5.91
C GLN A 38 -29.96 14.92 7.12
N GLU A 39 -30.65 14.79 8.25
CA GLU A 39 -30.12 14.16 9.44
C GLU A 39 -29.74 12.69 9.15
N MET A 40 -28.47 12.38 9.29
CA MET A 40 -27.93 11.04 9.02
C MET A 40 -26.63 10.84 9.78
N ASP A 41 -26.45 9.67 10.36
CA ASP A 41 -25.16 9.25 10.91
C ASP A 41 -24.27 8.71 9.78
N HIS A 42 -23.22 9.44 9.46
CA HIS A 42 -22.32 9.09 8.37
C HIS A 42 -21.22 8.10 8.80
N THR A 43 -20.85 8.08 10.09
CA THR A 43 -19.73 7.30 10.58
C THR A 43 -19.87 5.80 10.33
N PRO A 44 -21.01 5.15 10.60
CA PRO A 44 -21.17 3.72 10.30
C PRO A 44 -21.20 3.40 8.79
N ILE A 45 -21.55 4.38 7.97
CA ILE A 45 -21.56 4.22 6.50
C ILE A 45 -20.13 4.21 5.95
N LEU A 46 -19.25 5.05 6.50
CA LEU A 46 -17.89 5.21 6.01
C LEU A 46 -16.85 4.34 6.74
N ALA A 47 -17.15 3.87 7.94
CA ALA A 47 -16.24 3.03 8.72
C ALA A 47 -15.67 1.82 7.94
N PRO A 48 -16.44 1.10 7.09
CA PRO A 48 -15.90 -0.05 6.35
C PRO A 48 -14.87 0.31 5.27
N VAL A 49 -14.79 1.57 4.85
CA VAL A 49 -13.92 2.04 3.75
C VAL A 49 -12.99 3.18 4.17
N THR A 50 -12.78 3.34 5.47
CA THR A 50 -11.87 4.34 6.04
C THR A 50 -11.07 3.75 7.20
N LYS A 51 -9.88 4.26 7.44
CA LYS A 51 -9.04 3.89 8.59
C LYS A 51 -9.59 4.47 9.90
N SER A 52 -10.28 5.60 9.82
CA SER A 52 -11.02 6.19 10.92
C SER A 52 -12.24 6.93 10.37
N ALA A 53 -13.37 6.81 11.08
CA ALA A 53 -14.57 7.58 10.84
C ALA A 53 -15.08 8.11 12.17
N GLN A 54 -15.08 9.43 12.34
CA GLN A 54 -15.39 10.07 13.62
C GLN A 54 -16.29 11.30 13.41
N THR A 55 -17.02 11.69 14.47
CA THR A 55 -17.78 12.95 14.52
C THR A 55 -17.21 13.83 15.60
N ALA A 56 -16.93 15.10 15.29
CA ALA A 56 -16.50 16.10 16.26
C ALA A 56 -17.71 16.75 16.93
N HIS A 57 -17.94 16.43 18.20
CA HIS A 57 -19.03 17.02 19.01
C HIS A 57 -18.59 18.21 19.88
N ASP A 58 -17.29 18.49 19.93
CA ASP A 58 -16.70 19.58 20.69
C ASP A 58 -15.83 20.42 19.74
N PRO A 59 -16.14 21.74 19.60
CA PRO A 59 -15.40 22.60 18.70
C PRO A 59 -13.92 22.74 19.09
N THR A 60 -13.55 22.58 20.34
CA THR A 60 -12.16 22.62 20.80
C THR A 60 -11.34 21.43 20.33
N GLN A 61 -11.98 20.32 19.96
CA GLN A 61 -11.34 19.08 19.51
C GLN A 61 -11.15 19.01 17.99
N ILE A 62 -11.79 19.88 17.20
CA ILE A 62 -11.74 19.81 15.72
C ILE A 62 -10.29 19.78 15.23
N GLY A 63 -9.42 20.64 15.76
CA GLY A 63 -8.01 20.70 15.36
C GLY A 63 -7.28 19.38 15.61
N ALA A 64 -7.41 18.83 16.81
CA ALA A 64 -6.78 17.55 17.17
C ALA A 64 -7.35 16.37 16.38
N MET A 65 -8.66 16.32 16.18
CA MET A 65 -9.32 15.28 15.39
C MET A 65 -8.96 15.36 13.91
N THR A 66 -8.82 16.57 13.35
CA THR A 66 -8.33 16.77 11.99
C THR A 66 -6.89 16.27 11.85
N ALA A 67 -6.01 16.62 12.77
CA ALA A 67 -4.64 16.12 12.79
C ALA A 67 -4.59 14.59 12.89
N ALA A 68 -5.43 13.99 13.75
CA ALA A 68 -5.54 12.53 13.86
C ALA A 68 -6.06 11.87 12.58
N ALA A 69 -7.00 12.51 11.86
CA ALA A 69 -7.48 12.01 10.57
C ALA A 69 -6.37 12.02 9.50
N PHE A 70 -5.56 13.08 9.44
CA PHE A 70 -4.39 13.12 8.56
C PHE A 70 -3.37 12.06 8.93
N GLN A 71 -3.06 11.91 10.23
CA GLN A 71 -2.16 10.84 10.69
C GLN A 71 -2.69 9.45 10.30
N ALA A 72 -3.96 9.19 10.57
CA ALA A 72 -4.57 7.91 10.20
C ALA A 72 -4.45 7.65 8.70
N ALA A 73 -4.74 8.66 7.87
CA ALA A 73 -4.69 8.51 6.41
C ALA A 73 -3.27 8.25 5.90
N THR A 74 -2.26 8.93 6.44
CA THR A 74 -0.88 8.91 5.93
C THR A 74 0.00 7.84 6.57
N SER A 75 -0.34 7.33 7.75
CA SER A 75 0.39 6.20 8.36
C SER A 75 0.22 4.92 7.55
N ALA A 76 1.23 4.08 7.50
CA ALA A 76 1.18 2.80 6.83
C ALA A 76 0.22 1.80 7.55
N HIS A 77 -0.54 0.98 6.91
CA HIS A 77 -0.91 0.98 5.49
C HIS A 77 -1.81 2.17 5.21
N ARG A 78 -1.52 2.98 4.16
CA ARG A 78 -2.24 4.23 3.90
C ARG A 78 -3.68 3.97 3.48
N GLY A 79 -4.54 4.97 3.63
CA GLY A 79 -5.94 4.84 3.25
C GLY A 79 -6.77 6.05 3.66
N PRO A 80 -8.06 6.08 3.30
CA PRO A 80 -8.95 7.19 3.63
C PRO A 80 -9.21 7.33 5.13
N ALA A 81 -9.47 8.55 5.57
CA ALA A 81 -10.02 8.89 6.90
C ALA A 81 -11.18 9.87 6.73
N PHE A 82 -12.15 9.78 7.63
CA PHE A 82 -13.36 10.61 7.60
C PHE A 82 -13.55 11.33 8.94
N LEU A 83 -13.85 12.62 8.87
CA LEU A 83 -14.24 13.45 9.99
C LEU A 83 -15.56 14.15 9.68
N ASP A 84 -16.60 13.89 10.47
CA ASP A 84 -17.90 14.53 10.38
C ASP A 84 -18.00 15.70 11.37
N VAL A 85 -18.48 16.85 10.94
CA VAL A 85 -18.57 18.05 11.78
C VAL A 85 -19.99 18.60 11.74
N PRO A 86 -20.72 18.61 12.88
CA PRO A 86 -22.02 19.26 12.98
C PRO A 86 -21.91 20.75 12.70
N MET A 87 -22.96 21.31 12.06
CA MET A 87 -22.95 22.71 11.63
C MET A 87 -22.75 23.70 12.78
N ASP A 88 -23.39 23.46 13.91
CA ASP A 88 -23.27 24.31 15.10
C ASP A 88 -21.87 24.25 15.72
N ILE A 89 -21.25 23.09 15.70
CA ILE A 89 -19.86 22.89 16.16
C ILE A 89 -18.88 23.59 15.21
N PHE A 90 -19.10 23.51 13.91
CA PHE A 90 -18.24 24.14 12.90
C PHE A 90 -18.19 25.67 13.01
N TYR A 91 -19.31 26.31 13.38
CA TYR A 91 -19.39 27.76 13.51
C TYR A 91 -19.13 28.27 14.94
N ALA A 92 -18.87 27.40 15.89
CA ALA A 92 -18.59 27.82 17.27
C ALA A 92 -17.21 28.52 17.34
N PRO A 93 -17.12 29.68 18.02
CA PRO A 93 -15.84 30.35 18.23
C PRO A 93 -14.99 29.58 19.24
N VAL A 94 -13.73 29.35 18.90
CA VAL A 94 -12.74 28.71 19.77
C VAL A 94 -11.38 29.39 19.64
N GLU A 95 -10.55 29.29 20.67
CA GLU A 95 -9.14 29.63 20.53
C GLU A 95 -8.44 28.61 19.66
N ALA A 96 -7.56 29.07 18.76
CA ALA A 96 -6.82 28.18 17.89
C ALA A 96 -5.92 27.26 18.73
N PRO A 97 -6.05 25.93 18.60
CA PRO A 97 -5.18 25.01 19.32
C PRO A 97 -3.76 25.04 18.78
N ASP A 98 -2.81 24.65 19.60
CA ASP A 98 -1.44 24.44 19.15
C ASP A 98 -1.38 23.33 18.08
N PRO A 99 -0.50 23.45 17.07
CA PRO A 99 -0.32 22.43 16.06
C PRO A 99 0.12 21.09 16.67
N VAL A 100 -0.59 20.02 16.34
CA VAL A 100 -0.17 18.67 16.74
C VAL A 100 0.86 18.16 15.73
N ARG A 101 2.07 17.86 16.18
CA ARG A 101 3.09 17.19 15.39
C ARG A 101 2.93 15.69 15.51
N HIS A 102 2.91 15.01 14.36
CA HIS A 102 2.97 13.55 14.29
C HIS A 102 4.40 13.11 14.07
N VAL A 103 4.75 11.98 14.69
CA VAL A 103 5.98 11.24 14.45
C VAL A 103 5.55 9.90 13.86
N ASP A 104 6.00 9.61 12.66
CA ASP A 104 5.76 8.30 12.06
C ASP A 104 6.49 7.23 12.86
N PRO A 105 5.88 6.05 13.08
CA PRO A 105 6.55 4.94 13.74
C PRO A 105 7.75 4.49 12.91
N ASP A 106 8.76 3.93 13.59
CA ASP A 106 9.89 3.28 12.92
C ASP A 106 9.37 2.08 12.11
N ARG A 107 9.70 2.04 10.84
CA ARG A 107 9.34 0.98 9.90
C ARG A 107 10.58 0.32 9.29
N THR A 108 11.69 0.28 10.05
CA THR A 108 12.89 -0.45 9.64
C THR A 108 12.56 -1.93 9.48
N PRO A 109 12.86 -2.55 8.33
CA PRO A 109 12.58 -3.97 8.11
C PRO A 109 13.47 -4.86 8.95
N ASP A 110 12.99 -6.07 9.26
CA ASP A 110 13.78 -7.10 9.93
C ASP A 110 14.96 -7.53 9.06
N PRO A 111 16.22 -7.39 9.52
CA PRO A 111 17.41 -7.75 8.76
C PRO A 111 17.48 -9.25 8.37
N GLU A 112 16.93 -10.15 9.19
CA GLU A 112 16.89 -11.58 8.88
C GLU A 112 15.92 -11.87 7.73
N ALA A 113 14.75 -11.20 7.71
CA ALA A 113 13.79 -11.31 6.63
C ALA A 113 14.38 -10.75 5.31
N VAL A 114 15.06 -9.61 5.37
CA VAL A 114 15.78 -9.02 4.23
C VAL A 114 16.83 -9.97 3.67
N THR A 115 17.68 -10.55 4.54
CA THR A 115 18.73 -11.49 4.15
C THR A 115 18.14 -12.76 3.51
N ARG A 116 17.05 -13.27 4.07
CA ARG A 116 16.32 -14.43 3.51
C ARG A 116 15.81 -14.14 2.10
N ALA A 117 15.13 -13.00 1.91
CA ALA A 117 14.61 -12.60 0.61
C ALA A 117 15.72 -12.45 -0.44
N ALA A 118 16.85 -11.83 -0.07
CA ALA A 118 18.02 -11.68 -0.92
C ALA A 118 18.63 -13.04 -1.31
N GLY A 119 18.74 -13.98 -0.36
CA GLY A 119 19.23 -15.33 -0.61
C GLY A 119 18.35 -16.11 -1.60
N MET A 120 17.02 -16.02 -1.47
CA MET A 120 16.09 -16.62 -2.43
C MET A 120 16.24 -16.03 -3.83
N LEU A 121 16.36 -14.69 -3.94
CA LEU A 121 16.60 -14.00 -5.21
C LEU A 121 17.95 -14.40 -5.84
N ALA A 122 18.98 -14.64 -5.03
CA ALA A 122 20.28 -15.10 -5.53
C ALA A 122 20.23 -16.53 -6.11
N GLY A 123 19.35 -17.40 -5.59
CA GLY A 123 19.16 -18.78 -6.07
C GLY A 123 18.24 -18.91 -7.27
N ALA A 124 17.35 -17.95 -7.51
CA ALA A 124 16.33 -18.03 -8.55
C ALA A 124 16.91 -17.91 -9.96
N GLN A 125 16.40 -18.75 -10.87
CA GLN A 125 16.79 -18.76 -12.29
C GLN A 125 15.85 -17.90 -13.14
N ARG A 126 14.56 -17.85 -12.77
CA ARG A 126 13.51 -17.15 -13.51
C ARG A 126 12.67 -16.27 -12.56
N PRO A 127 13.33 -15.33 -11.85
CA PRO A 127 12.62 -14.44 -10.94
C PRO A 127 11.78 -13.42 -11.72
N VAL A 128 10.65 -13.00 -11.12
CA VAL A 128 9.80 -11.92 -11.59
C VAL A 128 9.53 -10.95 -10.45
N LEU A 129 9.59 -9.66 -10.74
CA LEU A 129 9.25 -8.58 -9.81
C LEU A 129 7.88 -8.01 -10.16
N ILE A 130 6.95 -7.99 -9.20
CA ILE A 130 5.66 -7.31 -9.32
C ILE A 130 5.67 -6.07 -8.44
N LEU A 131 5.39 -4.90 -9.03
CA LEU A 131 5.32 -3.62 -8.32
C LEU A 131 3.86 -3.14 -8.25
N GLY A 132 3.38 -2.89 -7.04
CA GLY A 132 2.03 -2.44 -6.76
C GLY A 132 1.90 -0.98 -6.37
N SER A 133 0.71 -0.60 -5.88
CA SER A 133 0.32 0.77 -5.58
C SER A 133 1.15 1.40 -4.46
N ASP A 134 1.53 0.60 -3.45
CA ASP A 134 2.20 1.12 -2.26
C ASP A 134 3.63 1.58 -2.54
N VAL A 135 4.21 1.16 -3.68
CA VAL A 135 5.52 1.66 -4.13
C VAL A 135 5.49 3.18 -4.29
N TRP A 136 4.40 3.75 -4.87
CA TRP A 136 4.20 5.19 -4.93
C TRP A 136 3.88 5.79 -3.56
N ASN A 137 3.02 5.13 -2.81
CA ASN A 137 2.58 5.63 -1.52
C ASN A 137 3.74 5.74 -0.52
N ASP A 138 4.75 4.90 -0.64
CA ASP A 138 5.95 4.87 0.22
C ASP A 138 7.17 5.54 -0.41
N PHE A 139 7.00 6.21 -1.58
CA PHE A 139 8.08 6.88 -2.30
C PHE A 139 9.26 5.95 -2.61
N ALA A 140 8.96 4.69 -2.93
CA ALA A 140 9.94 3.62 -3.13
C ALA A 140 10.25 3.34 -4.61
N GLU A 141 9.79 4.19 -5.52
CA GLU A 141 9.94 4.01 -6.97
C GLU A 141 11.41 3.93 -7.42
N GLU A 142 12.26 4.78 -6.87
CA GLU A 142 13.70 4.75 -7.20
C GLU A 142 14.38 3.49 -6.68
N ALA A 143 14.06 3.06 -5.46
CA ALA A 143 14.58 1.83 -4.89
C ALA A 143 14.10 0.59 -5.67
N ALA A 144 12.85 0.60 -6.15
CA ALA A 144 12.29 -0.47 -6.96
C ALA A 144 12.99 -0.59 -8.33
N VAL A 145 13.26 0.53 -8.97
CA VAL A 145 14.01 0.56 -10.25
C VAL A 145 15.46 0.10 -10.03
N ARG A 146 16.15 0.62 -9.01
CA ARG A 146 17.52 0.17 -8.67
C ARG A 146 17.59 -1.34 -8.42
N LEU A 147 16.66 -1.90 -7.66
CA LEU A 147 16.60 -3.33 -7.41
C LEU A 147 16.44 -4.10 -8.72
N ALA A 148 15.47 -3.72 -9.55
CA ALA A 148 15.22 -4.40 -10.82
C ALA A 148 16.45 -4.38 -11.74
N GLU A 149 17.12 -3.23 -11.87
CA GLU A 149 18.32 -3.05 -12.70
C GLU A 149 19.54 -3.79 -12.12
N THR A 150 19.75 -3.73 -10.81
CA THR A 150 20.88 -4.41 -10.17
C THR A 150 20.75 -5.93 -10.29
N LEU A 151 19.55 -6.46 -10.08
CA LEU A 151 19.30 -7.89 -10.11
C LEU A 151 18.97 -8.42 -11.52
N GLN A 152 18.77 -7.52 -12.51
CA GLN A 152 18.34 -7.85 -13.86
C GLN A 152 17.08 -8.75 -13.85
N ILE A 153 16.00 -8.25 -13.23
CA ILE A 153 14.74 -8.97 -13.07
C ILE A 153 13.64 -8.29 -13.90
N PRO A 154 12.85 -9.06 -14.70
CA PRO A 154 11.72 -8.51 -15.42
C PRO A 154 10.65 -8.00 -14.45
N VAL A 155 10.09 -6.81 -14.75
CA VAL A 155 9.14 -6.09 -13.90
C VAL A 155 7.75 -6.10 -14.49
N ILE A 156 6.78 -6.49 -13.70
CA ILE A 156 5.35 -6.46 -14.02
C ILE A 156 4.65 -5.43 -13.12
N PRO A 157 4.15 -4.31 -13.66
CA PRO A 157 3.38 -3.37 -12.88
C PRO A 157 1.96 -3.90 -12.61
N ASN A 158 1.49 -3.75 -11.36
CA ASN A 158 0.15 -4.12 -10.95
C ASN A 158 -0.61 -2.91 -10.39
N GLY A 159 -1.88 -2.75 -10.75
CA GLY A 159 -2.70 -1.64 -10.29
C GLY A 159 -2.05 -0.28 -10.59
N MET A 160 -1.89 0.55 -9.56
CA MET A 160 -1.24 1.85 -9.65
C MET A 160 0.29 1.79 -9.73
N GLY A 161 0.92 0.63 -9.60
CA GLY A 161 2.37 0.46 -9.82
C GLY A 161 2.82 0.75 -11.27
N ARG A 162 1.85 0.99 -12.19
CA ARG A 162 2.15 1.43 -13.55
C ARG A 162 2.80 2.82 -13.54
N GLY A 163 3.92 2.94 -14.24
CA GLY A 163 4.70 4.18 -14.31
C GLY A 163 5.90 4.21 -13.36
N VAL A 164 5.99 3.32 -12.37
CA VAL A 164 7.21 3.19 -11.54
C VAL A 164 8.42 2.88 -12.43
N VAL A 165 8.26 1.94 -13.35
CA VAL A 165 9.24 1.70 -14.41
C VAL A 165 8.78 2.40 -15.69
N ALA A 166 9.66 3.19 -16.27
CA ALA A 166 9.35 4.00 -17.45
C ALA A 166 8.94 3.14 -18.66
N SER A 167 8.05 3.70 -19.49
CA SER A 167 7.68 3.06 -20.77
C SER A 167 8.92 2.89 -21.65
N GLY A 168 9.11 1.70 -22.20
CA GLY A 168 10.28 1.38 -23.03
C GLY A 168 11.49 0.89 -22.24
N HIS A 169 11.42 0.82 -20.92
CA HIS A 169 12.48 0.21 -20.11
C HIS A 169 12.66 -1.28 -20.49
N PRO A 170 13.89 -1.77 -20.68
CA PRO A 170 14.15 -3.15 -21.17
C PRO A 170 13.59 -4.23 -20.23
N LEU A 171 13.53 -3.97 -18.93
CA LEU A 171 12.98 -4.91 -17.95
C LEU A 171 11.46 -4.82 -17.78
N LEU A 172 10.77 -3.87 -18.41
CA LEU A 172 9.33 -3.71 -18.29
C LEU A 172 8.58 -4.74 -19.11
N VAL A 173 7.89 -5.67 -18.45
CA VAL A 173 7.08 -6.71 -19.07
C VAL A 173 5.60 -6.39 -18.95
N THR A 174 4.94 -6.15 -20.07
CA THR A 174 3.50 -5.85 -20.11
C THR A 174 2.71 -6.91 -20.89
N ARG A 175 3.07 -7.15 -22.14
CA ARG A 175 2.36 -8.10 -23.02
C ARG A 175 2.66 -9.57 -22.68
N ALA A 176 3.89 -9.87 -22.27
CA ALA A 176 4.32 -11.22 -21.88
C ALA A 176 4.01 -11.56 -20.41
N ARG A 177 3.24 -10.70 -19.67
CA ARG A 177 2.93 -10.90 -18.25
C ARG A 177 2.51 -12.33 -17.92
N SER A 178 1.56 -12.88 -18.65
CA SER A 178 1.02 -14.23 -18.37
C SER A 178 2.08 -15.33 -18.57
N MET A 179 2.92 -15.17 -19.57
CA MET A 179 4.02 -16.10 -19.86
C MET A 179 5.10 -16.03 -18.78
N ALA A 180 5.54 -14.83 -18.43
CA ALA A 180 6.52 -14.63 -17.37
C ALA A 180 6.06 -15.23 -16.03
N LEU A 181 4.82 -14.96 -15.60
CA LEU A 181 4.28 -15.49 -14.35
C LEU A 181 4.10 -17.02 -14.36
N LYS A 182 3.78 -17.63 -15.51
CA LYS A 182 3.61 -19.08 -15.64
C LYS A 182 4.94 -19.85 -15.65
N ASN A 183 6.03 -19.20 -16.05
CA ASN A 183 7.35 -19.83 -16.14
C ASN A 183 8.30 -19.42 -15.01
N ALA A 184 7.89 -18.50 -14.15
CA ALA A 184 8.69 -18.07 -13.01
C ALA A 184 8.96 -19.23 -12.03
N ASP A 185 10.13 -19.22 -11.40
CA ASP A 185 10.47 -20.05 -10.24
C ASP A 185 10.38 -19.27 -8.93
N LEU A 186 10.45 -17.94 -9.01
CA LEU A 186 10.29 -17.03 -7.88
C LEU A 186 9.54 -15.77 -8.32
N VAL A 187 8.56 -15.34 -7.52
CA VAL A 187 7.87 -14.07 -7.74
C VAL A 187 7.98 -13.20 -6.49
N MET A 188 8.65 -12.06 -6.63
CA MET A 188 8.69 -11.04 -5.60
C MET A 188 7.57 -10.04 -5.82
N VAL A 189 6.66 -9.92 -4.87
CA VAL A 189 5.50 -9.02 -4.93
C VAL A 189 5.68 -7.90 -3.92
N VAL A 190 5.73 -6.66 -4.40
CA VAL A 190 6.01 -5.47 -3.61
C VAL A 190 4.82 -4.52 -3.61
N GLY A 191 4.33 -4.17 -2.43
CA GLY A 191 3.34 -3.11 -2.23
C GLY A 191 1.99 -3.35 -2.91
N THR A 192 1.51 -4.60 -2.89
CA THR A 192 0.17 -4.98 -3.36
C THR A 192 -0.26 -6.31 -2.73
N PRO A 193 -1.55 -6.50 -2.42
CA PRO A 193 -2.04 -7.76 -1.88
C PRO A 193 -1.98 -8.89 -2.92
N LEU A 194 -1.83 -10.13 -2.43
CA LEU A 194 -1.91 -11.36 -3.24
C LEU A 194 -3.38 -11.73 -3.51
N ASP A 195 -4.12 -10.88 -4.20
CA ASP A 195 -5.55 -11.01 -4.47
C ASP A 195 -5.85 -11.64 -5.84
N PHE A 196 -7.12 -11.54 -6.29
CA PHE A 196 -7.58 -12.07 -7.58
C PHE A 196 -6.78 -11.55 -8.77
N ARG A 197 -6.22 -10.33 -8.71
CA ARG A 197 -5.41 -9.72 -9.79
C ARG A 197 -4.08 -10.45 -9.98
N LEU A 198 -3.62 -11.13 -8.94
CA LEU A 198 -2.37 -11.88 -8.87
C LEU A 198 -2.61 -13.39 -8.64
N GLY A 199 -3.78 -13.90 -9.05
CA GLY A 199 -4.09 -15.32 -8.92
C GLY A 199 -3.99 -15.85 -7.49
N TYR A 200 -4.27 -14.98 -6.50
CA TYR A 200 -4.16 -15.30 -5.07
C TYR A 200 -2.77 -15.78 -4.64
N GLY A 201 -1.71 -15.35 -5.35
CA GLY A 201 -0.33 -15.71 -5.05
C GLY A 201 0.11 -17.05 -5.63
N ILE A 202 -0.66 -17.62 -6.57
CA ILE A 202 -0.31 -18.87 -7.25
C ILE A 202 0.36 -18.53 -8.58
N PHE A 203 1.67 -18.81 -8.68
CA PHE A 203 2.50 -18.55 -9.85
C PHE A 203 3.33 -19.79 -10.22
N GLY A 204 3.98 -19.72 -11.39
CA GLY A 204 4.84 -20.79 -11.89
C GLY A 204 4.07 -21.92 -12.58
N PRO A 205 4.78 -22.99 -12.99
CA PRO A 205 4.17 -24.20 -13.56
C PRO A 205 3.32 -24.93 -12.49
N ALA A 206 2.28 -25.62 -12.94
CA ALA A 206 1.33 -26.29 -12.01
C ALA A 206 1.97 -27.43 -11.20
N ASP A 207 2.99 -28.08 -11.73
CA ASP A 207 3.74 -29.16 -11.11
C ASP A 207 4.91 -28.64 -10.23
N THR A 208 5.39 -27.44 -10.48
CA THR A 208 6.48 -26.78 -9.75
C THR A 208 6.13 -25.32 -9.48
N PRO A 209 5.21 -25.04 -8.54
CA PRO A 209 4.80 -23.66 -8.25
C PRO A 209 5.98 -22.77 -7.86
N ALA A 210 5.96 -21.53 -8.30
CA ALA A 210 6.96 -20.55 -7.93
C ALA A 210 6.88 -20.21 -6.43
N GLU A 211 8.04 -20.02 -5.82
CA GLU A 211 8.11 -19.41 -4.47
C GLU A 211 7.69 -17.94 -4.52
N VAL A 212 7.14 -17.44 -3.43
CA VAL A 212 6.69 -16.04 -3.35
C VAL A 212 7.43 -15.32 -2.21
N ILE A 213 8.01 -14.18 -2.54
CA ILE A 213 8.45 -13.17 -1.56
C ILE A 213 7.41 -12.06 -1.53
N HIS A 214 6.84 -11.79 -0.36
CA HIS A 214 5.86 -10.71 -0.19
C HIS A 214 6.47 -9.54 0.59
N VAL A 215 6.65 -8.39 -0.06
CA VAL A 215 7.19 -7.17 0.54
C VAL A 215 6.08 -6.16 0.70
N VAL A 216 5.82 -5.74 1.93
CA VAL A 216 4.66 -4.92 2.32
C VAL A 216 5.07 -3.78 3.26
N ASP A 217 4.26 -2.72 3.27
CA ASP A 217 4.52 -1.52 4.07
C ASP A 217 4.28 -1.71 5.58
N THR A 218 3.51 -2.73 5.98
CA THR A 218 3.30 -3.12 7.38
C THR A 218 3.12 -4.64 7.52
N PRO A 219 3.44 -5.23 8.69
CA PRO A 219 3.21 -6.65 8.94
C PRO A 219 1.76 -7.10 8.76
N ALA A 220 0.79 -6.20 8.99
CA ALA A 220 -0.63 -6.49 8.85
C ALA A 220 -1.06 -6.76 7.39
N GLN A 221 -0.24 -6.36 6.41
CA GLN A 221 -0.48 -6.58 4.98
C GLN A 221 0.14 -7.88 4.45
N ILE A 222 0.90 -8.61 5.27
CA ILE A 222 1.41 -9.93 4.89
C ILE A 222 0.22 -10.86 4.61
N SER A 223 0.21 -11.48 3.43
CA SER A 223 -0.85 -12.42 3.06
C SER A 223 -0.95 -13.59 4.04
N THR A 224 -2.15 -13.86 4.51
CA THR A 224 -2.43 -14.99 5.40
C THR A 224 -2.95 -16.22 4.65
N HIS A 225 -3.45 -16.06 3.42
CA HIS A 225 -4.01 -17.15 2.62
C HIS A 225 -3.00 -17.76 1.64
N ALA A 226 -1.96 -17.02 1.26
CA ALA A 226 -0.99 -17.44 0.24
C ALA A 226 0.32 -18.00 0.83
N ALA A 227 0.52 -17.97 2.14
CA ALA A 227 1.71 -18.48 2.85
C ALA A 227 3.04 -18.20 2.08
N PRO A 228 3.48 -16.94 1.92
CA PRO A 228 4.68 -16.62 1.18
C PRO A 228 5.91 -17.31 1.79
N ALA A 229 6.85 -17.75 0.96
CA ALA A 229 8.09 -18.41 1.40
C ALA A 229 9.00 -17.45 2.18
N ALA A 230 8.92 -16.15 1.88
CA ALA A 230 9.49 -15.08 2.70
C ALA A 230 8.57 -13.86 2.70
N ALA A 231 8.55 -13.13 3.81
CA ALA A 231 7.86 -11.85 3.92
C ALA A 231 8.79 -10.80 4.53
N VAL A 232 8.80 -9.60 3.95
CA VAL A 232 9.53 -8.44 4.46
C VAL A 232 8.52 -7.32 4.66
N ALA A 233 8.46 -6.75 5.86
CA ALA A 233 7.53 -5.69 6.18
C ALA A 233 8.29 -4.48 6.73
N GLY A 234 7.93 -3.28 6.25
CA GLY A 234 8.55 -2.03 6.68
C GLY A 234 8.42 -0.94 5.65
N ASP A 235 9.23 0.10 5.78
CA ASP A 235 9.38 1.12 4.75
C ASP A 235 9.87 0.47 3.45
N LEU A 236 9.12 0.62 2.38
CA LEU A 236 9.40 -0.10 1.14
C LEU A 236 10.73 0.31 0.51
N SER A 237 11.16 1.57 0.66
CA SER A 237 12.48 1.99 0.19
C SER A 237 13.58 1.25 0.96
N LEU A 238 13.47 1.20 2.30
CA LEU A 238 14.43 0.49 3.15
C LEU A 238 14.41 -1.02 2.90
N CYS A 239 13.23 -1.60 2.68
CA CYS A 239 13.10 -3.02 2.32
C CYS A 239 13.86 -3.33 1.02
N LEU A 240 13.61 -2.55 -0.03
CA LEU A 240 14.18 -2.80 -1.36
C LEU A 240 15.68 -2.53 -1.41
N ASP A 241 16.14 -1.43 -0.79
CA ASP A 241 17.56 -1.12 -0.69
C ASP A 241 18.31 -2.16 0.14
N GLY A 242 17.74 -2.60 1.27
CA GLY A 242 18.31 -3.64 2.09
C GLY A 242 18.43 -4.99 1.36
N ILE A 243 17.39 -5.39 0.61
CA ILE A 243 17.42 -6.60 -0.22
C ILE A 243 18.49 -6.50 -1.32
N THR A 244 18.59 -5.33 -1.97
CA THR A 244 19.59 -5.09 -3.01
C THR A 244 21.00 -5.22 -2.45
N GLN A 245 21.30 -4.57 -1.34
CA GLN A 245 22.62 -4.64 -0.68
C GLN A 245 22.96 -6.06 -0.20
N ALA A 246 21.99 -6.74 0.42
CA ALA A 246 22.19 -8.11 0.86
C ALA A 246 22.42 -9.07 -0.31
N TRP A 247 21.71 -8.87 -1.44
CA TRP A 247 21.92 -9.66 -2.65
C TRP A 247 23.31 -9.45 -3.25
N GLU A 248 23.80 -8.21 -3.32
CA GLU A 248 25.15 -7.91 -3.80
C GLU A 248 26.25 -8.60 -2.97
N ALA A 249 26.05 -8.71 -1.66
CA ALA A 249 26.95 -9.42 -0.76
C ALA A 249 26.97 -10.94 -1.01
N HIS A 250 25.88 -11.51 -1.53
CA HIS A 250 25.73 -12.95 -1.81
C HIS A 250 25.94 -13.29 -3.29
N ARG A 251 26.34 -12.33 -4.12
CA ARG A 251 26.39 -12.43 -5.58
C ARG A 251 27.24 -13.62 -6.07
N GLN A 252 26.58 -14.73 -6.32
CA GLN A 252 27.07 -15.75 -7.26
C GLN A 252 26.49 -15.38 -8.62
N HIS A 253 27.32 -15.40 -9.67
CA HIS A 253 26.87 -15.09 -11.02
C HIS A 253 25.84 -16.13 -11.49
N VAL A 254 24.57 -15.85 -11.32
CA VAL A 254 23.49 -16.56 -12.01
C VAL A 254 23.29 -15.84 -13.33
N ALA A 255 23.66 -16.49 -14.44
CA ALA A 255 23.41 -15.97 -15.77
C ALA A 255 21.89 -16.05 -16.04
N ARG A 256 21.23 -14.88 -16.17
CA ARG A 256 19.78 -14.77 -16.46
C ARG A 256 19.50 -14.30 -17.88
N ASP A 257 20.52 -14.21 -18.73
CA ASP A 257 20.41 -13.65 -20.08
C ASP A 257 19.35 -14.38 -20.93
N ALA A 258 19.26 -15.72 -20.79
CA ALA A 258 18.24 -16.51 -21.46
C ALA A 258 16.82 -16.15 -21.01
N TRP A 259 16.62 -15.89 -19.71
CA TRP A 259 15.31 -15.52 -19.15
C TRP A 259 14.83 -14.14 -19.62
N LEU A 260 15.73 -13.20 -19.90
CA LEU A 260 15.40 -11.86 -20.37
C LEU A 260 15.17 -11.81 -21.89
N THR A 261 15.57 -12.83 -22.64
CA THR A 261 15.45 -12.88 -24.12
C THR A 261 14.29 -13.73 -24.61
N ASP A 262 13.77 -14.65 -23.82
CA ASP A 262 12.59 -15.49 -24.08
C ASP A 262 11.26 -14.72 -23.84
#